data_c00cf9309c3d00a75cd91a95700de766
#
_entry.id   c00cf9309c3d00a75cd91a95700de766
#
_cell.length_a   1.000
_cell.length_b   1.000
_cell.length_c   1.000
_cell.angle_alpha   90.00
_cell.angle_beta   90.00
_cell.angle_gamma   90.00
#
_symmetry.space_group_name_H-M   'P 1'
#
loop_
_entity.id
_entity.type
_entity.pdbx_description
1 polymer ?
#
loop_
_entity_poly.entity_id
_entity_poly.type
_entity_poly.pdbx_seq_one_letter_code
_entity_poly.pdbx_strand_id
1 'polypeptide(L)'
;VDPEETSAGHESNLPAPRPARSVLFGLPPVGNRYPGAVRVALALAIPAAIATLLGFGSASLLVGLGAFASIYGEGRPYRSRWKAVGIAATALTILSFVGASVGEPVHRAIAEGAPTVLLVFVVLIMAVVVSTCAFTVDALRLGPPGAFFLLLTTEISSVIATPGQPPVEVAMWTAIGGISAVVVSMTGILWAPRAVERSAVQAAVSAVAEYTDAQARYAPPELTRDKRHAAALRLHDAWQCLYRGAIVGKDHPLTRELERAQISMARAISDDHDPELMADPAFDVDEVGAHPPLPDPTIRYRFLRACNPSSRASVTALRLSIACMAAGTLTVLLGIDRPDWAVIAAAMVLHQGPDRILGTYRGIHRIGGTVLGLILLGAIYSWSPTGLWLVAVLAVLMAGIELFLVRNYGIAVIFITALAILLGAAGGAHGTVRHLILSRMLETAIGVVVALVVLWTVGRGAHRRTLIWVDERAGSVLFKLLTEIRARHYAPQANWSELSELRRDLDFELRGSAMAGIDAAHNEPEWASQQWRTHTELHHLGSDVLHRLWFGTQVSRSHLEEWESRYLRSGSV
;
A
#
# COMPACT_ATOMS: atom_id res chain seq x y z
N VAL A 1 39.20 11.11 36.47
CA VAL A 1 38.04 10.60 35.75
C VAL A 1 38.05 11.31 34.41
N ASP A 2 38.48 10.61 33.36
CA ASP A 2 38.66 11.16 32.00
C ASP A 2 37.28 11.50 31.38
N PRO A 3 37.16 12.68 30.74
CA PRO A 3 35.90 13.08 30.06
C PRO A 3 35.61 12.29 28.76
N GLU A 4 36.49 11.38 28.33
CA GLU A 4 36.35 10.61 27.10
C GLU A 4 35.53 9.29 27.25
N GLU A 5 35.25 8.82 28.46
CA GLU A 5 34.48 7.57 28.66
C GLU A 5 32.95 7.75 28.65
N THR A 6 32.44 9.01 28.60
CA THR A 6 30.98 9.27 28.60
C THR A 6 30.38 9.44 27.20
N SER A 7 31.20 9.35 26.15
CA SER A 7 30.74 9.57 24.76
C SER A 7 30.43 8.29 23.96
N ALA A 8 30.67 7.10 24.51
CA ALA A 8 30.55 5.82 23.81
C ALA A 8 29.18 5.11 23.94
N GLY A 9 28.14 5.74 24.50
CA GLY A 9 26.91 5.09 24.90
C GLY A 9 25.65 5.40 24.10
N HIS A 10 25.71 6.15 22.98
CA HIS A 10 24.57 6.36 22.11
C HIS A 10 24.88 5.86 20.70
N GLU A 11 25.10 4.55 20.56
CA GLU A 11 24.99 3.92 19.25
C GLU A 11 23.56 4.18 18.75
N SER A 12 23.47 4.89 17.63
CA SER A 12 22.24 5.15 16.92
C SER A 12 21.67 3.81 16.45
N ASN A 13 20.75 3.20 17.22
CA ASN A 13 20.14 1.93 16.87
C ASN A 13 19.27 2.12 15.61
N LEU A 14 19.89 1.93 14.45
CA LEU A 14 19.16 1.83 13.19
C LEU A 14 18.17 0.67 13.27
N PRO A 15 16.97 0.83 12.70
CA PRO A 15 16.03 -0.28 12.60
C PRO A 15 16.67 -1.45 11.85
N ALA A 16 16.80 -2.58 12.53
CA ALA A 16 17.41 -3.77 11.95
C ALA A 16 16.56 -4.28 10.76
N PRO A 17 17.20 -4.68 9.65
CA PRO A 17 16.48 -5.29 8.54
C PRO A 17 15.81 -6.59 9.01
N ARG A 18 14.60 -6.84 8.50
CA ARG A 18 13.87 -8.07 8.85
C ARG A 18 14.69 -9.29 8.45
N PRO A 19 14.82 -10.32 9.32
CA PRO A 19 15.55 -11.53 8.98
C PRO A 19 15.01 -12.16 7.69
N ALA A 20 15.89 -12.57 6.77
CA ALA A 20 15.53 -13.17 5.49
C ALA A 20 14.50 -14.31 5.65
N ARG A 21 14.71 -15.17 6.68
CA ARG A 21 13.80 -16.28 6.97
C ARG A 21 12.37 -15.83 7.29
N SER A 22 12.20 -14.73 8.02
CA SER A 22 10.87 -14.19 8.37
C SER A 22 10.18 -13.59 7.15
N VAL A 23 10.93 -12.98 6.22
CA VAL A 23 10.38 -12.41 4.99
C VAL A 23 10.00 -13.53 4.01
N LEU A 24 10.89 -14.52 3.82
CA LEU A 24 10.68 -15.57 2.82
C LEU A 24 9.63 -16.60 3.26
N PHE A 25 9.64 -17.02 4.52
CA PHE A 25 8.81 -18.12 5.03
C PHE A 25 7.81 -17.70 6.11
N GLY A 26 7.83 -16.44 6.54
CA GLY A 26 6.93 -15.97 7.57
C GLY A 26 5.47 -16.01 7.12
N LEU A 27 4.61 -16.50 8.02
CA LEU A 27 3.16 -16.53 7.85
C LEU A 27 2.51 -15.79 9.03
N PRO A 28 2.41 -14.45 8.96
CA PRO A 28 1.65 -13.70 9.96
C PRO A 28 0.22 -14.25 10.11
N PRO A 29 -0.40 -14.15 11.29
CA PRO A 29 -1.76 -14.65 11.51
C PRO A 29 -2.75 -14.05 10.50
N VAL A 30 -3.76 -14.83 10.11
CA VAL A 30 -4.75 -14.44 9.08
C VAL A 30 -5.53 -13.18 9.48
N GLY A 31 -5.67 -12.95 10.79
CA GLY A 31 -6.56 -11.90 11.28
C GLY A 31 -7.99 -12.11 10.78
N ASN A 32 -8.71 -11.03 10.50
CA ASN A 32 -10.10 -11.09 10.04
C ASN A 32 -10.22 -11.06 8.49
N ARG A 33 -9.38 -11.83 7.77
CA ARG A 33 -9.38 -11.84 6.28
C ARG A 33 -10.26 -12.89 5.63
N TYR A 34 -10.74 -13.88 6.38
CA TYR A 34 -11.65 -14.89 5.82
C TYR A 34 -12.91 -14.31 5.14
N PRO A 35 -13.59 -13.30 5.73
CA PRO A 35 -14.72 -12.67 5.05
C PRO A 35 -14.33 -11.98 3.74
N GLY A 36 -13.10 -11.44 3.63
CA GLY A 36 -12.56 -10.86 2.39
C GLY A 36 -12.40 -11.92 1.30
N ALA A 37 -11.77 -13.04 1.65
CA ALA A 37 -11.58 -14.16 0.74
C ALA A 37 -12.92 -14.74 0.21
N VAL A 38 -13.92 -14.87 1.07
CA VAL A 38 -15.26 -15.29 0.65
C VAL A 38 -15.89 -14.27 -0.29
N ARG A 39 -15.76 -12.96 0.01
CA ARG A 39 -16.32 -11.90 -0.84
C ARG A 39 -15.70 -11.90 -2.23
N VAL A 40 -14.37 -11.99 -2.34
CA VAL A 40 -13.72 -11.97 -3.65
C VAL A 40 -14.03 -13.22 -4.46
N ALA A 41 -14.12 -14.38 -3.81
CA ALA A 41 -14.56 -15.63 -4.44
C ALA A 41 -15.99 -15.54 -4.98
N LEU A 42 -16.92 -15.03 -4.18
CA LEU A 42 -18.32 -14.84 -4.59
C LEU A 42 -18.48 -13.77 -5.69
N ALA A 43 -17.67 -12.71 -5.64
CA ALA A 43 -17.69 -11.67 -6.67
C ALA A 43 -17.36 -12.21 -8.07
N LEU A 44 -16.49 -13.22 -8.14
CA LEU A 44 -16.22 -13.95 -9.37
C LEU A 44 -17.28 -15.05 -9.62
N ALA A 45 -17.54 -15.88 -8.60
CA ALA A 45 -18.30 -17.12 -8.80
C ALA A 45 -19.75 -16.86 -9.21
N ILE A 46 -20.42 -15.85 -8.64
CA ILE A 46 -21.83 -15.57 -8.94
C ILE A 46 -22.03 -15.22 -10.42
N PRO A 47 -21.39 -14.17 -10.99
CA PRO A 47 -21.61 -13.83 -12.40
C PRO A 47 -21.06 -14.91 -13.34
N ALA A 48 -19.93 -15.56 -13.01
CA ALA A 48 -19.39 -16.64 -13.84
C ALA A 48 -20.31 -17.85 -13.89
N ALA A 49 -20.90 -18.26 -12.76
CA ALA A 49 -21.86 -19.38 -12.72
C ALA A 49 -23.14 -19.05 -13.52
N ILE A 50 -23.69 -17.83 -13.36
CA ILE A 50 -24.85 -17.39 -14.12
C ILE A 50 -24.56 -17.42 -15.62
N ALA A 51 -23.42 -16.85 -16.04
CA ALA A 51 -23.04 -16.84 -17.44
C ALA A 51 -22.84 -18.25 -18.01
N THR A 52 -22.20 -19.15 -17.24
CA THR A 52 -22.02 -20.56 -17.61
C THR A 52 -23.35 -21.29 -17.79
N LEU A 53 -24.31 -21.08 -16.86
CA LEU A 53 -25.65 -21.71 -16.92
C LEU A 53 -26.49 -21.17 -18.08
N LEU A 54 -26.27 -19.90 -18.48
CA LEU A 54 -26.92 -19.28 -19.65
C LEU A 54 -26.27 -19.65 -20.98
N GLY A 55 -25.19 -20.46 -20.95
CA GLY A 55 -24.50 -20.91 -22.15
C GLY A 55 -23.56 -19.89 -22.79
N PHE A 56 -23.17 -18.83 -22.06
CA PHE A 56 -22.12 -17.93 -22.54
C PHE A 56 -20.77 -18.66 -22.59
N GLY A 57 -19.98 -18.35 -23.60
CA GLY A 57 -18.67 -18.97 -23.83
C GLY A 57 -17.64 -18.63 -22.74
N SER A 58 -16.43 -19.17 -22.91
CA SER A 58 -15.32 -19.03 -21.96
C SER A 58 -14.93 -17.58 -21.66
N ALA A 59 -15.17 -16.65 -22.59
CA ALA A 59 -14.97 -15.21 -22.39
C ALA A 59 -15.68 -14.66 -21.14
N SER A 60 -16.79 -15.27 -20.73
CA SER A 60 -17.51 -14.87 -19.52
C SER A 60 -16.69 -15.02 -18.24
N LEU A 61 -15.64 -15.85 -18.22
CA LEU A 61 -14.75 -16.01 -17.08
C LEU A 61 -13.88 -14.77 -16.82
N LEU A 62 -13.80 -13.83 -17.79
CA LEU A 62 -13.14 -12.53 -17.64
C LEU A 62 -13.79 -11.62 -16.59
N VAL A 63 -14.98 -11.97 -16.09
CA VAL A 63 -15.57 -11.36 -14.88
C VAL A 63 -14.59 -11.41 -13.69
N GLY A 64 -13.66 -12.35 -13.67
CA GLY A 64 -12.61 -12.45 -12.65
C GLY A 64 -11.72 -11.20 -12.58
N LEU A 65 -11.45 -10.53 -13.71
CA LEU A 65 -10.66 -9.31 -13.76
C LEU A 65 -11.34 -8.18 -13.00
N GLY A 66 -12.66 -8.05 -13.15
CA GLY A 66 -13.46 -7.06 -12.40
C GLY A 66 -13.67 -7.43 -10.93
N ALA A 67 -13.76 -8.73 -10.62
CA ALA A 67 -13.94 -9.22 -9.24
C ALA A 67 -12.79 -8.80 -8.30
N PHE A 68 -11.58 -8.57 -8.82
CA PHE A 68 -10.45 -8.01 -8.08
C PHE A 68 -10.78 -6.66 -7.40
N ALA A 69 -11.77 -5.92 -7.89
CA ALA A 69 -12.18 -4.66 -7.28
C ALA A 69 -12.59 -4.82 -5.80
N SER A 70 -13.14 -5.97 -5.40
CA SER A 70 -13.58 -6.23 -4.03
C SER A 70 -12.44 -6.15 -3.00
N ILE A 71 -11.19 -6.46 -3.41
CA ILE A 71 -10.00 -6.43 -2.56
C ILE A 71 -9.67 -4.99 -2.11
N TYR A 72 -9.93 -3.97 -2.96
CA TYR A 72 -9.70 -2.56 -2.64
C TYR A 72 -10.66 -1.99 -1.58
N GLY A 73 -11.73 -2.70 -1.30
CA GLY A 73 -12.71 -2.34 -0.26
C GLY A 73 -12.39 -2.87 1.14
N GLU A 74 -11.38 -3.74 1.27
CA GLU A 74 -11.09 -4.42 2.53
C GLU A 74 -10.62 -3.43 3.60
N GLY A 75 -11.07 -3.64 4.86
CA GLY A 75 -10.74 -2.75 5.97
C GLY A 75 -11.41 -1.36 5.92
N ARG A 76 -12.28 -1.08 4.94
CA ARG A 76 -12.98 0.21 4.84
C ARG A 76 -14.42 0.14 5.38
N PRO A 77 -14.91 1.17 6.09
CA PRO A 77 -16.32 1.31 6.45
C PRO A 77 -17.24 1.22 5.23
N TYR A 78 -18.41 0.65 5.38
CA TYR A 78 -19.35 0.44 4.25
C TYR A 78 -19.69 1.75 3.52
N ARG A 79 -19.79 2.87 4.26
CA ARG A 79 -20.07 4.20 3.68
C ARG A 79 -19.03 4.65 2.66
N SER A 80 -17.78 4.27 2.82
CA SER A 80 -16.68 4.58 1.88
C SER A 80 -16.26 3.39 1.02
N ARG A 81 -16.62 2.17 1.42
CA ARG A 81 -16.27 0.92 0.73
C ARG A 81 -16.81 0.87 -0.68
N TRP A 82 -18.11 1.15 -0.86
CA TRP A 82 -18.73 1.12 -2.19
C TRP A 82 -18.07 2.09 -3.16
N LYS A 83 -17.62 3.28 -2.67
CA LYS A 83 -16.89 4.24 -3.49
C LYS A 83 -15.52 3.69 -3.90
N ALA A 84 -14.77 3.11 -2.95
CA ALA A 84 -13.46 2.55 -3.23
C ALA A 84 -13.53 1.37 -4.19
N VAL A 85 -14.47 0.43 -3.97
CA VAL A 85 -14.69 -0.71 -4.85
C VAL A 85 -15.20 -0.25 -6.22
N GLY A 86 -16.13 0.72 -6.28
CA GLY A 86 -16.64 1.28 -7.52
C GLY A 86 -15.56 1.98 -8.35
N ILE A 87 -14.71 2.80 -7.72
CA ILE A 87 -13.55 3.43 -8.40
C ILE A 87 -12.58 2.35 -8.92
N ALA A 88 -12.27 1.34 -8.11
CA ALA A 88 -11.41 0.25 -8.53
C ALA A 88 -12.04 -0.55 -9.68
N ALA A 89 -13.33 -0.88 -9.62
CA ALA A 89 -14.07 -1.57 -10.69
C ALA A 89 -14.04 -0.77 -12.01
N THR A 90 -14.29 0.54 -11.93
CA THR A 90 -14.21 1.44 -13.09
C THR A 90 -12.79 1.48 -13.65
N ALA A 91 -11.77 1.61 -12.79
CA ALA A 91 -10.38 1.62 -13.22
C ALA A 91 -9.98 0.28 -13.90
N LEU A 92 -10.35 -0.86 -13.31
CA LEU A 92 -10.10 -2.18 -13.90
C LEU A 92 -10.80 -2.33 -15.25
N THR A 93 -12.05 -1.86 -15.40
CA THR A 93 -12.79 -1.88 -16.66
C THR A 93 -12.13 -1.00 -17.74
N ILE A 94 -11.72 0.22 -17.39
CA ILE A 94 -11.01 1.10 -18.32
C ILE A 94 -9.67 0.50 -18.72
N LEU A 95 -8.91 -0.02 -17.76
CA LEU A 95 -7.61 -0.63 -18.01
C LEU A 95 -7.70 -1.92 -18.82
N SER A 96 -8.76 -2.73 -18.63
CA SER A 96 -9.00 -3.89 -19.47
C SER A 96 -9.33 -3.49 -20.90
N PHE A 97 -10.14 -2.43 -21.08
CA PHE A 97 -10.42 -1.88 -22.41
C PHE A 97 -9.16 -1.35 -23.08
N VAL A 98 -8.34 -0.57 -22.35
CA VAL A 98 -7.08 -0.01 -22.89
C VAL A 98 -6.12 -1.13 -23.27
N GLY A 99 -5.91 -2.12 -22.38
CA GLY A 99 -5.04 -3.26 -22.65
C GLY A 99 -5.48 -4.01 -23.93
N ALA A 100 -6.76 -4.36 -24.01
CA ALA A 100 -7.32 -5.05 -25.17
C ALA A 100 -7.24 -4.21 -26.45
N SER A 101 -7.52 -2.90 -26.39
CA SER A 101 -7.46 -2.01 -27.55
C SER A 101 -6.05 -1.79 -28.09
N VAL A 102 -5.03 -1.93 -27.25
CA VAL A 102 -3.62 -1.86 -27.67
C VAL A 102 -3.14 -3.20 -28.21
N GLY A 103 -3.51 -4.31 -27.53
CA GLY A 103 -3.04 -5.65 -27.89
C GLY A 103 -3.69 -6.20 -29.18
N GLU A 104 -4.99 -6.06 -29.32
CA GLU A 104 -5.78 -6.68 -30.40
C GLU A 104 -5.29 -6.33 -31.81
N PRO A 105 -5.11 -5.04 -32.17
CA PRO A 105 -4.66 -4.70 -33.54
C PRO A 105 -3.25 -5.19 -33.83
N VAL A 106 -2.37 -5.23 -32.81
CA VAL A 106 -0.99 -5.71 -33.02
C VAL A 106 -0.98 -7.23 -33.19
N HIS A 107 -1.72 -7.97 -32.33
CA HIS A 107 -1.82 -9.42 -32.49
C HIS A 107 -2.49 -9.82 -33.79
N ARG A 108 -3.50 -9.07 -34.24
CA ARG A 108 -4.12 -9.28 -35.56
C ARG A 108 -3.11 -9.07 -36.69
N ALA A 109 -2.39 -7.95 -36.69
CA ALA A 109 -1.37 -7.66 -37.71
C ALA A 109 -0.30 -8.76 -37.77
N ILE A 110 0.16 -9.26 -36.62
CA ILE A 110 1.14 -10.36 -36.56
C ILE A 110 0.54 -11.66 -37.09
N ALA A 111 -0.72 -11.96 -36.83
CA ALA A 111 -1.42 -13.12 -37.39
C ALA A 111 -1.57 -12.99 -38.93
N GLU A 112 -1.64 -11.79 -39.46
CA GLU A 112 -1.66 -11.47 -40.90
C GLU A 112 -0.27 -11.42 -41.55
N GLY A 113 0.81 -11.71 -40.78
CA GLY A 113 2.19 -11.82 -41.29
C GLY A 113 3.09 -10.61 -40.99
N ALA A 114 2.63 -9.66 -40.17
CA ALA A 114 3.49 -8.56 -39.74
C ALA A 114 4.60 -9.04 -38.77
N PRO A 115 5.74 -8.35 -38.73
CA PRO A 115 6.87 -8.76 -37.88
C PRO A 115 6.53 -8.62 -36.38
N THR A 116 6.99 -9.59 -35.57
CA THR A 116 6.75 -9.64 -34.11
C THR A 116 7.36 -8.45 -33.39
N VAL A 117 8.28 -7.70 -33.99
CA VAL A 117 8.85 -6.47 -33.43
C VAL A 117 7.78 -5.42 -33.11
N LEU A 118 6.60 -5.49 -33.70
CA LEU A 118 5.46 -4.63 -33.38
C LEU A 118 5.00 -4.80 -31.91
N LEU A 119 5.29 -5.93 -31.26
CA LEU A 119 5.03 -6.11 -29.83
C LEU A 119 5.79 -5.10 -28.95
N VAL A 120 6.90 -4.55 -29.41
CA VAL A 120 7.62 -3.48 -28.69
C VAL A 120 6.71 -2.26 -28.48
N PHE A 121 5.83 -1.95 -29.43
CA PHE A 121 4.87 -0.86 -29.28
C PHE A 121 3.87 -1.14 -28.14
N VAL A 122 3.37 -2.38 -28.04
CA VAL A 122 2.52 -2.81 -26.92
C VAL A 122 3.28 -2.65 -25.61
N VAL A 123 4.52 -3.16 -25.53
CA VAL A 123 5.38 -3.07 -24.35
C VAL A 123 5.57 -1.61 -23.90
N LEU A 124 5.84 -0.69 -24.84
CA LEU A 124 6.04 0.73 -24.52
C LEU A 124 4.78 1.36 -23.91
N ILE A 125 3.62 1.13 -24.52
CA ILE A 125 2.36 1.66 -24.00
C ILE A 125 2.04 1.05 -22.64
N MET A 126 2.18 -0.27 -22.50
CA MET A 126 1.93 -0.95 -21.23
C MET A 126 2.87 -0.46 -20.13
N ALA A 127 4.16 -0.27 -20.42
CA ALA A 127 5.11 0.28 -19.44
C ALA A 127 4.69 1.67 -18.93
N VAL A 128 4.16 2.54 -19.81
CA VAL A 128 3.65 3.86 -19.44
C VAL A 128 2.39 3.73 -18.56
N VAL A 129 1.43 2.91 -18.97
CA VAL A 129 0.18 2.69 -18.22
C VAL A 129 0.47 2.13 -16.84
N VAL A 130 1.28 1.08 -16.77
CA VAL A 130 1.69 0.39 -15.54
C VAL A 130 2.40 1.37 -14.58
N SER A 131 3.34 2.16 -15.09
CA SER A 131 4.08 3.13 -14.28
C SER A 131 3.19 4.27 -13.78
N THR A 132 2.25 4.73 -14.59
CA THR A 132 1.26 5.75 -14.20
C THR A 132 0.33 5.24 -13.11
N CYS A 133 -0.14 3.99 -13.21
CA CYS A 133 -0.94 3.35 -12.17
C CYS A 133 -0.17 3.23 -10.85
N ALA A 134 1.07 2.75 -10.91
CA ALA A 134 1.92 2.61 -9.72
C ALA A 134 2.22 3.97 -9.09
N PHE A 135 2.57 4.97 -9.88
CA PHE A 135 2.77 6.35 -9.41
C PHE A 135 1.53 6.88 -8.71
N THR A 136 0.36 6.76 -9.32
CA THR A 136 -0.90 7.27 -8.76
C THR A 136 -1.25 6.61 -7.43
N VAL A 137 -1.09 5.30 -7.34
CA VAL A 137 -1.38 4.54 -6.11
C VAL A 137 -0.41 4.92 -4.99
N ASP A 138 0.88 5.04 -5.28
CA ASP A 138 1.90 5.43 -4.29
C ASP A 138 1.74 6.91 -3.89
N ALA A 139 1.48 7.81 -4.85
CA ALA A 139 1.23 9.23 -4.60
C ALA A 139 0.05 9.45 -3.64
N LEU A 140 -1.01 8.68 -3.82
CA LEU A 140 -2.22 8.75 -3.00
C LEU A 140 -2.14 7.89 -1.73
N ARG A 141 -1.06 7.13 -1.53
CA ARG A 141 -0.88 6.19 -0.40
C ARG A 141 -2.11 5.30 -0.20
N LEU A 142 -2.58 4.63 -1.27
CA LEU A 142 -3.85 3.88 -1.22
C LEU A 142 -3.79 2.59 -0.40
N GLY A 143 -2.60 2.17 0.01
CA GLY A 143 -2.40 0.94 0.78
C GLY A 143 -2.54 -0.34 -0.08
N PRO A 144 -2.40 -1.54 0.55
CA PRO A 144 -2.59 -2.80 -0.16
C PRO A 144 -4.01 -2.94 -0.76
N PRO A 145 -4.13 -3.54 -1.94
CA PRO A 145 -3.15 -4.26 -2.75
C PRO A 145 -2.27 -3.37 -3.66
N GLY A 146 -2.33 -2.05 -3.52
CA GLY A 146 -1.56 -1.16 -4.37
C GLY A 146 -2.00 -1.19 -5.84
N ALA A 147 -1.06 -1.05 -6.77
CA ALA A 147 -1.33 -1.11 -8.20
C ALA A 147 -1.45 -2.54 -8.75
N PHE A 148 -1.23 -3.57 -7.93
CA PHE A 148 -1.07 -4.96 -8.33
C PHE A 148 -2.12 -5.45 -9.34
N PHE A 149 -3.41 -5.36 -8.99
CA PHE A 149 -4.47 -5.89 -9.87
C PHE A 149 -4.75 -4.97 -11.06
N LEU A 150 -4.47 -3.68 -10.95
CA LEU A 150 -4.55 -2.76 -12.08
C LEU A 150 -3.55 -3.16 -13.16
N LEU A 151 -2.30 -3.46 -12.76
CA LEU A 151 -1.24 -3.92 -13.63
C LEU A 151 -1.58 -5.27 -14.25
N LEU A 152 -1.98 -6.23 -13.41
CA LEU A 152 -2.32 -7.59 -13.84
C LEU A 152 -3.48 -7.59 -14.85
N THR A 153 -4.54 -6.81 -14.60
CA THR A 153 -5.70 -6.72 -15.49
C THR A 153 -5.32 -6.11 -16.85
N THR A 154 -4.53 -5.02 -16.84
CA THR A 154 -4.09 -4.36 -18.08
C THR A 154 -3.32 -5.32 -18.97
N GLU A 155 -2.34 -6.01 -18.41
CA GLU A 155 -1.47 -6.94 -19.15
C GLU A 155 -2.23 -8.18 -19.62
N ILE A 156 -3.05 -8.79 -18.77
CA ILE A 156 -3.87 -9.95 -19.17
C ILE A 156 -4.80 -9.54 -20.33
N SER A 157 -5.42 -8.38 -20.26
CA SER A 157 -6.36 -7.92 -21.28
C SER A 157 -5.67 -7.63 -22.62
N SER A 158 -4.39 -7.17 -22.61
CA SER A 158 -3.64 -6.92 -23.86
C SER A 158 -3.38 -8.19 -24.67
N VAL A 159 -3.35 -9.33 -24.00
CA VAL A 159 -3.07 -10.64 -24.61
C VAL A 159 -4.33 -11.41 -24.99
N ILE A 160 -5.40 -11.27 -24.20
CA ILE A 160 -6.67 -11.97 -24.42
C ILE A 160 -7.38 -11.47 -25.67
N ALA A 161 -7.21 -10.21 -26.02
CA ALA A 161 -7.78 -9.61 -27.21
C ALA A 161 -7.10 -10.16 -28.49
N THR A 162 -7.33 -11.45 -28.75
CA THR A 162 -6.97 -12.11 -30.01
C THR A 162 -8.03 -11.82 -31.08
N PRO A 163 -7.73 -12.10 -32.37
CA PRO A 163 -8.72 -11.98 -33.43
C PRO A 163 -9.99 -12.77 -33.10
N GLY A 164 -11.10 -12.06 -32.82
CA GLY A 164 -12.39 -12.66 -32.48
C GLY A 164 -12.97 -12.23 -31.12
N GLN A 165 -12.18 -11.58 -30.27
CA GLN A 165 -12.71 -10.99 -29.03
C GLN A 165 -12.52 -9.47 -29.02
N PRO A 166 -13.58 -8.69 -29.31
CA PRO A 166 -13.45 -7.23 -29.37
C PRO A 166 -13.14 -6.65 -27.97
N PRO A 167 -12.33 -5.57 -27.88
CA PRO A 167 -11.97 -4.92 -26.63
C PRO A 167 -13.18 -4.54 -25.75
N VAL A 168 -14.31 -4.22 -26.37
CA VAL A 168 -15.57 -3.90 -25.68
C VAL A 168 -16.11 -5.12 -24.93
N GLU A 169 -15.97 -6.33 -25.47
CA GLU A 169 -16.43 -7.56 -24.79
C GLU A 169 -15.58 -7.84 -23.55
N VAL A 170 -14.25 -7.71 -23.64
CA VAL A 170 -13.34 -7.85 -22.49
C VAL A 170 -13.70 -6.85 -21.39
N ALA A 171 -13.93 -5.58 -21.77
CA ALA A 171 -14.34 -4.53 -20.83
C ALA A 171 -15.73 -4.80 -20.23
N MET A 172 -16.68 -5.30 -21.01
CA MET A 172 -18.04 -5.64 -20.56
C MET A 172 -18.01 -6.74 -19.49
N TRP A 173 -17.31 -7.84 -19.74
CA TRP A 173 -17.19 -8.91 -18.73
C TRP A 173 -16.46 -8.43 -17.48
N THR A 174 -15.41 -7.61 -17.62
CA THR A 174 -14.73 -6.97 -16.49
C THR A 174 -15.70 -6.06 -15.71
N ALA A 175 -16.53 -5.28 -16.38
CA ALA A 175 -17.52 -4.42 -15.74
C ALA A 175 -18.57 -5.23 -14.96
N ILE A 176 -19.05 -6.35 -15.52
CA ILE A 176 -20.00 -7.25 -14.83
C ILE A 176 -19.36 -7.80 -13.54
N GLY A 177 -18.10 -8.24 -13.60
CA GLY A 177 -17.35 -8.64 -12.42
C GLY A 177 -17.17 -7.52 -11.40
N GLY A 178 -16.90 -6.30 -11.87
CA GLY A 178 -16.79 -5.10 -11.04
C GLY A 178 -18.10 -4.74 -10.33
N ILE A 179 -19.24 -4.81 -11.02
CA ILE A 179 -20.57 -4.61 -10.43
C ILE A 179 -20.83 -5.68 -9.35
N SER A 180 -20.55 -6.94 -9.66
CA SER A 180 -20.64 -8.03 -8.69
C SER A 180 -19.79 -7.76 -7.46
N ALA A 181 -18.56 -7.29 -7.64
CA ALA A 181 -17.65 -6.93 -6.55
C ALA A 181 -18.23 -5.83 -5.65
N VAL A 182 -18.85 -4.79 -6.22
CA VAL A 182 -19.54 -3.75 -5.44
C VAL A 182 -20.68 -4.35 -4.62
N VAL A 183 -21.57 -5.11 -5.26
CA VAL A 183 -22.75 -5.70 -4.61
C VAL A 183 -22.32 -6.63 -3.47
N VAL A 184 -21.45 -7.59 -3.75
CA VAL A 184 -20.98 -8.57 -2.76
C VAL A 184 -20.22 -7.90 -1.61
N SER A 185 -19.40 -6.87 -1.89
CA SER A 185 -18.68 -6.14 -0.85
C SER A 185 -19.58 -5.38 0.12
N MET A 186 -20.83 -5.10 -0.28
CA MET A 186 -21.79 -4.38 0.55
C MET A 186 -22.71 -5.29 1.35
N THR A 187 -22.77 -6.59 1.08
CA THR A 187 -23.71 -7.53 1.75
C THR A 187 -23.56 -7.51 3.28
N GLY A 188 -22.34 -7.36 3.80
CA GLY A 188 -22.09 -7.35 5.23
C GLY A 188 -22.76 -6.19 6.00
N ILE A 189 -23.25 -5.15 5.32
CA ILE A 189 -23.99 -4.06 5.97
C ILE A 189 -25.29 -4.57 6.63
N LEU A 190 -25.86 -5.66 6.13
CA LEU A 190 -27.11 -6.24 6.61
C LEU A 190 -26.98 -6.88 8.00
N TRP A 191 -25.79 -7.40 8.34
CA TRP A 191 -25.55 -8.10 9.61
C TRP A 191 -24.69 -7.33 10.59
N ALA A 192 -23.74 -6.53 10.08
CA ALA A 192 -22.77 -5.86 10.94
C ALA A 192 -22.34 -4.50 10.35
N PRO A 193 -23.27 -3.51 10.33
CA PRO A 193 -23.09 -2.25 9.60
C PRO A 193 -21.87 -1.44 10.07
N ARG A 194 -21.37 -1.66 11.28
CA ARG A 194 -20.22 -0.93 11.87
C ARG A 194 -19.13 -1.84 12.42
N ALA A 195 -19.02 -3.05 11.90
CA ALA A 195 -18.02 -4.01 12.39
C ALA A 195 -16.59 -3.49 12.17
N VAL A 196 -16.34 -2.82 11.06
CA VAL A 196 -15.01 -2.31 10.71
C VAL A 196 -14.59 -1.18 11.63
N GLU A 197 -15.48 -0.20 11.85
CA GLU A 197 -15.25 0.91 12.76
C GLU A 197 -15.03 0.44 14.19
N ARG A 198 -15.85 -0.50 14.65
CA ARG A 198 -15.70 -1.11 15.99
C ARG A 198 -14.36 -1.83 16.16
N SER A 199 -14.00 -2.65 15.16
CA SER A 199 -12.72 -3.38 15.18
C SER A 199 -11.51 -2.43 15.17
N ALA A 200 -11.57 -1.33 14.42
CA ALA A 200 -10.50 -0.34 14.39
C ALA A 200 -10.34 0.37 15.75
N VAL A 201 -11.45 0.79 16.35
CA VAL A 201 -11.44 1.42 17.68
C VAL A 201 -10.92 0.46 18.75
N GLN A 202 -11.39 -0.79 18.78
CA GLN A 202 -10.91 -1.80 19.72
C GLN A 202 -9.41 -2.07 19.56
N ALA A 203 -8.91 -2.15 18.33
CA ALA A 203 -7.48 -2.33 18.08
C ALA A 203 -6.64 -1.14 18.59
N ALA A 204 -7.15 0.08 18.45
CA ALA A 204 -6.51 1.27 18.99
C ALA A 204 -6.51 1.29 20.52
N VAL A 205 -7.66 1.02 21.14
CA VAL A 205 -7.80 0.94 22.61
C VAL A 205 -6.85 -0.11 23.20
N SER A 206 -6.79 -1.31 22.59
CA SER A 206 -5.88 -2.37 23.05
C SER A 206 -4.41 -1.96 22.92
N ALA A 207 -4.03 -1.33 21.80
CA ALA A 207 -2.64 -0.91 21.61
C ALA A 207 -2.22 0.21 22.58
N VAL A 208 -3.12 1.14 22.89
CA VAL A 208 -2.89 2.18 23.91
C VAL A 208 -2.76 1.54 25.29
N ALA A 209 -3.64 0.60 25.65
CA ALA A 209 -3.57 -0.11 26.91
C ALA A 209 -2.23 -0.89 27.06
N GLU A 210 -1.76 -1.53 26.00
CA GLU A 210 -0.46 -2.20 26.01
C GLU A 210 0.72 -1.23 26.19
N TYR A 211 0.63 -0.04 25.61
CA TYR A 211 1.65 0.99 25.79
C TYR A 211 1.65 1.53 27.24
N THR A 212 0.49 1.94 27.76
CA THR A 212 0.37 2.47 29.12
C THR A 212 0.76 1.43 30.18
N ASP A 213 0.43 0.16 29.97
CA ASP A 213 0.85 -0.94 30.85
C ASP A 213 2.37 -1.18 30.81
N ALA A 214 2.99 -1.11 29.62
CA ALA A 214 4.44 -1.22 29.50
C ALA A 214 5.17 -0.07 30.21
N GLN A 215 4.64 1.14 30.11
CA GLN A 215 5.18 2.31 30.81
C GLN A 215 5.03 2.17 32.34
N ALA A 216 3.85 1.80 32.82
CA ALA A 216 3.58 1.61 34.25
C ALA A 216 4.45 0.49 34.86
N ARG A 217 4.87 -0.50 34.10
CA ARG A 217 5.76 -1.57 34.55
C ARG A 217 7.25 -1.26 34.37
N TYR A 218 7.62 -0.06 33.95
CA TYR A 218 8.99 0.33 33.66
C TYR A 218 9.68 -0.64 32.68
N ALA A 219 8.97 -1.04 31.64
CA ALA A 219 9.49 -1.92 30.61
C ALA A 219 10.72 -1.29 29.91
N PRO A 220 11.62 -2.10 29.29
CA PRO A 220 12.79 -1.58 28.59
C PRO A 220 12.42 -0.47 27.58
N PRO A 221 13.24 0.61 27.48
CA PRO A 221 12.93 1.77 26.64
C PRO A 221 12.63 1.43 25.18
N GLU A 222 13.30 0.42 24.63
CA GLU A 222 13.06 -0.06 23.27
C GLU A 222 11.64 -0.62 23.11
N LEU A 223 11.22 -1.47 24.04
CA LEU A 223 9.89 -2.08 24.01
C LEU A 223 8.79 -1.03 24.20
N THR A 224 9.00 -0.06 25.12
CA THR A 224 8.07 1.05 25.35
C THR A 224 7.95 1.93 24.11
N ARG A 225 9.07 2.20 23.41
CA ARG A 225 9.09 2.96 22.16
C ARG A 225 8.31 2.24 21.06
N ASP A 226 8.53 0.94 20.88
CA ASP A 226 7.82 0.15 19.87
C ASP A 226 6.32 0.12 20.13
N LYS A 227 5.90 -0.04 21.39
CA LYS A 227 4.48 -0.02 21.77
C LYS A 227 3.87 1.37 21.58
N ARG A 228 4.60 2.45 21.91
CA ARG A 228 4.17 3.83 21.64
C ARG A 228 3.92 4.06 20.14
N HIS A 229 4.86 3.62 19.32
CA HIS A 229 4.73 3.74 17.86
C HIS A 229 3.53 2.93 17.33
N ALA A 230 3.36 1.69 17.80
CA ALA A 230 2.23 0.86 17.43
C ALA A 230 0.88 1.47 17.84
N ALA A 231 0.79 2.02 19.07
CA ALA A 231 -0.40 2.70 19.56
C ALA A 231 -0.75 3.95 18.73
N ALA A 232 0.26 4.78 18.38
CA ALA A 232 0.07 5.96 17.54
C ALA A 232 -0.47 5.60 16.15
N LEU A 233 0.07 4.56 15.51
CA LEU A 233 -0.42 4.08 14.23
C LEU A 233 -1.86 3.56 14.31
N ARG A 234 -2.20 2.78 15.35
CA ARG A 234 -3.56 2.26 15.52
C ARG A 234 -4.58 3.35 15.81
N LEU A 235 -4.22 4.35 16.61
CA LEU A 235 -5.06 5.53 16.84
C LEU A 235 -5.31 6.29 15.55
N HIS A 236 -4.25 6.55 14.76
CA HIS A 236 -4.40 7.18 13.46
C HIS A 236 -5.33 6.40 12.54
N ASP A 237 -5.11 5.09 12.38
CA ASP A 237 -5.94 4.21 11.54
C ASP A 237 -7.40 4.23 11.99
N ALA A 238 -7.65 4.21 13.30
CA ALA A 238 -9.00 4.27 13.86
C ALA A 238 -9.69 5.60 13.56
N TRP A 239 -9.00 6.75 13.75
CA TRP A 239 -9.54 8.06 13.38
C TRP A 239 -9.86 8.15 11.89
N GLN A 240 -8.96 7.72 11.01
CA GLN A 240 -9.21 7.67 9.57
C GLN A 240 -10.41 6.77 9.23
N CYS A 241 -10.57 5.65 9.95
CA CYS A 241 -11.72 4.77 9.80
C CYS A 241 -13.03 5.48 10.18
N LEU A 242 -13.08 6.15 11.34
CA LEU A 242 -14.25 6.89 11.79
C LEU A 242 -14.61 8.07 10.85
N TYR A 243 -13.61 8.78 10.32
CA TYR A 243 -13.84 9.82 9.30
C TYR A 243 -14.46 9.25 8.03
N ARG A 244 -13.92 8.13 7.53
CA ARG A 244 -14.48 7.43 6.35
C ARG A 244 -15.87 6.88 6.61
N GLY A 245 -16.19 6.53 7.87
CA GLY A 245 -17.52 6.15 8.35
C GLY A 245 -18.48 7.32 8.52
N ALA A 246 -17.98 8.58 8.48
CA ALA A 246 -18.70 9.81 8.79
C ALA A 246 -19.40 9.78 10.17
N ILE A 247 -18.63 9.33 11.18
CA ILE A 247 -19.09 9.26 12.58
C ILE A 247 -18.48 10.39 13.41
N VAL A 248 -17.30 10.88 13.04
CA VAL A 248 -16.63 12.00 13.72
C VAL A 248 -17.49 13.25 13.68
N GLY A 249 -17.52 14.01 14.77
CA GLY A 249 -18.38 15.20 14.94
C GLY A 249 -19.83 14.87 15.30
N LYS A 250 -20.15 13.60 15.54
CA LYS A 250 -21.44 13.14 16.08
C LYS A 250 -21.22 12.57 17.47
N ASP A 251 -22.20 12.74 18.34
CA ASP A 251 -22.20 12.10 19.67
C ASP A 251 -22.38 10.57 19.52
N HIS A 252 -21.29 9.88 19.23
CA HIS A 252 -21.30 8.46 18.94
C HIS A 252 -20.39 7.70 19.93
N PRO A 253 -20.82 6.54 20.49
CA PRO A 253 -20.04 5.79 21.47
C PRO A 253 -18.62 5.47 21.03
N LEU A 254 -18.41 5.07 19.76
CA LEU A 254 -17.07 4.75 19.22
C LEU A 254 -16.17 5.98 19.13
N THR A 255 -16.71 7.17 18.87
CA THR A 255 -15.93 8.41 18.86
C THR A 255 -15.45 8.72 20.27
N ARG A 256 -16.36 8.67 21.27
CA ARG A 256 -16.01 8.89 22.69
C ARG A 256 -15.02 7.86 23.23
N GLU A 257 -15.13 6.60 22.82
CA GLU A 257 -14.18 5.54 23.20
C GLU A 257 -12.78 5.81 22.64
N LEU A 258 -12.69 6.24 21.38
CA LEU A 258 -11.43 6.57 20.73
C LEU A 258 -10.80 7.85 21.32
N GLU A 259 -11.61 8.86 21.64
CA GLU A 259 -11.18 10.09 22.34
C GLU A 259 -10.56 9.77 23.70
N ARG A 260 -11.19 8.89 24.48
CA ARG A 260 -10.64 8.45 25.77
C ARG A 260 -9.30 7.73 25.60
N ALA A 261 -9.18 6.85 24.62
CA ALA A 261 -7.91 6.18 24.33
C ALA A 261 -6.82 7.17 23.92
N GLN A 262 -7.17 8.16 23.12
CA GLN A 262 -6.25 9.22 22.70
C GLN A 262 -5.79 10.06 23.90
N ILE A 263 -6.69 10.46 24.77
CA ILE A 263 -6.39 11.20 26.01
C ILE A 263 -5.49 10.35 26.93
N SER A 264 -5.80 9.05 27.09
CA SER A 264 -4.98 8.14 27.91
C SER A 264 -3.54 8.04 27.38
N MET A 265 -3.37 7.91 26.04
CA MET A 265 -2.04 7.88 25.45
C MET A 265 -1.30 9.20 25.66
N ALA A 266 -1.98 10.31 25.48
CA ALA A 266 -1.39 11.63 25.59
C ALA A 266 -0.96 11.92 27.05
N ARG A 267 -1.76 11.52 28.05
CA ARG A 267 -1.37 11.59 29.47
C ARG A 267 -0.10 10.78 29.74
N ALA A 268 -0.07 9.53 29.30
CA ALA A 268 1.09 8.66 29.51
C ALA A 268 2.38 9.24 28.90
N ILE A 269 2.30 9.95 27.76
CA ILE A 269 3.45 10.64 27.18
C ILE A 269 3.84 11.88 28.00
N SER A 270 2.86 12.65 28.50
CA SER A 270 3.12 13.87 29.28
C SER A 270 3.66 13.57 30.68
N ASP A 271 3.18 12.52 31.35
CA ASP A 271 3.70 12.08 32.65
C ASP A 271 5.20 11.73 32.62
N ASP A 272 5.69 11.29 31.44
CA ASP A 272 7.11 10.98 31.22
C ASP A 272 7.98 12.25 31.02
N HIS A 273 7.38 13.38 30.59
CA HIS A 273 8.11 14.58 30.18
C HIS A 273 7.78 15.84 30.99
N ASP A 274 6.62 15.92 31.66
CA ASP A 274 6.20 17.14 32.37
C ASP A 274 5.18 16.85 33.49
N PRO A 275 5.65 16.35 34.64
CA PRO A 275 4.77 16.08 35.79
C PRO A 275 4.12 17.34 36.39
N GLU A 276 4.71 18.54 36.18
CA GLU A 276 4.14 19.80 36.73
C GLU A 276 2.86 20.21 36.00
N LEU A 277 2.74 19.86 34.71
CA LEU A 277 1.54 20.14 33.91
C LEU A 277 0.32 19.36 34.39
N MET A 278 0.52 18.11 34.79
CA MET A 278 -0.56 17.25 35.31
C MET A 278 -1.00 17.65 36.70
N ALA A 279 -0.15 18.38 37.44
CA ALA A 279 -0.46 18.92 38.76
C ALA A 279 -1.19 20.27 38.68
N ASP A 280 -1.34 20.88 37.49
CA ASP A 280 -2.08 22.14 37.35
C ASP A 280 -3.60 21.88 37.46
N PRO A 281 -4.26 22.36 38.55
CA PRO A 281 -5.71 22.19 38.73
C PRO A 281 -6.56 22.89 37.64
N ALA A 282 -5.97 23.81 36.85
CA ALA A 282 -6.62 24.43 35.70
C ALA A 282 -6.64 23.50 34.46
N PHE A 283 -5.93 22.38 34.53
CA PHE A 283 -5.87 21.40 33.44
C PHE A 283 -6.94 20.31 33.65
N ASP A 284 -8.20 20.67 33.43
CA ASP A 284 -9.29 19.70 33.41
C ASP A 284 -9.35 19.03 32.04
N VAL A 285 -8.92 17.77 31.98
CA VAL A 285 -8.89 16.96 30.78
C VAL A 285 -10.30 16.70 30.20
N ASP A 286 -11.32 16.78 31.04
CA ASP A 286 -12.72 16.58 30.65
C ASP A 286 -13.33 17.86 30.02
N GLU A 287 -12.79 19.06 30.35
CA GLU A 287 -13.15 20.33 29.72
C GLU A 287 -12.37 20.61 28.41
N VAL A 288 -11.18 20.04 28.24
CA VAL A 288 -10.41 20.17 27.01
C VAL A 288 -11.03 19.28 25.94
N GLY A 289 -11.94 19.83 25.18
CA GLY A 289 -12.57 19.15 24.05
C GLY A 289 -11.49 18.57 23.14
N ALA A 290 -11.43 17.24 23.06
CA ALA A 290 -10.50 16.57 22.18
C ALA A 290 -10.70 17.09 20.75
N HIS A 291 -9.65 17.68 20.17
CA HIS A 291 -9.67 18.10 18.79
C HIS A 291 -9.22 16.93 17.91
N PRO A 292 -10.15 16.15 17.34
CA PRO A 292 -9.80 14.98 16.55
C PRO A 292 -8.89 15.38 15.37
N PRO A 293 -7.92 14.53 14.98
CA PRO A 293 -7.05 14.80 13.86
C PRO A 293 -7.89 14.95 12.60
N LEU A 294 -7.53 15.88 11.71
CA LEU A 294 -8.17 16.00 10.42
C LEU A 294 -7.89 14.75 9.57
N PRO A 295 -8.78 14.43 8.61
CA PRO A 295 -8.50 13.39 7.63
C PRO A 295 -7.26 13.74 6.80
N ASP A 296 -6.66 12.72 6.16
CA ASP A 296 -5.48 12.88 5.31
C ASP A 296 -5.59 14.12 4.37
N PRO A 297 -4.46 14.74 4.00
CA PRO A 297 -4.45 15.89 3.09
C PRO A 297 -5.17 15.62 1.77
N THR A 298 -5.62 16.68 1.12
CA THR A 298 -6.37 16.58 -0.15
C THR A 298 -5.64 15.77 -1.21
N ILE A 299 -6.38 15.14 -2.12
CA ILE A 299 -5.81 14.40 -3.25
C ILE A 299 -4.84 15.27 -4.06
N ARG A 300 -5.19 16.55 -4.28
CA ARG A 300 -4.35 17.51 -5.00
C ARG A 300 -3.00 17.72 -4.30
N TYR A 301 -3.00 17.92 -2.99
CA TYR A 301 -1.77 18.08 -2.20
C TYR A 301 -0.87 16.86 -2.33
N ARG A 302 -1.42 15.65 -2.11
CA ARG A 302 -0.68 14.39 -2.17
C ARG A 302 -0.10 14.14 -3.56
N PHE A 303 -0.86 14.40 -4.61
CA PHE A 303 -0.44 14.18 -5.99
C PHE A 303 0.67 15.16 -6.40
N LEU A 304 0.48 16.47 -6.17
CA LEU A 304 1.49 17.49 -6.50
C LEU A 304 2.80 17.26 -5.73
N ARG A 305 2.69 16.88 -4.45
CA ARG A 305 3.85 16.49 -3.66
C ARG A 305 4.61 15.32 -4.28
N ALA A 306 3.89 14.32 -4.76
CA ALA A 306 4.49 13.12 -5.34
C ALA A 306 5.19 13.37 -6.68
N CYS A 307 4.86 14.44 -7.42
CA CYS A 307 5.52 14.80 -8.68
C CYS A 307 7.00 15.22 -8.54
N ASN A 308 7.49 15.40 -7.30
CA ASN A 308 8.92 15.67 -7.09
C ASN A 308 9.77 14.45 -7.45
N PRO A 309 10.88 14.61 -8.21
CA PRO A 309 11.76 13.49 -8.59
C PRO A 309 12.36 12.70 -7.41
N SER A 310 12.50 13.35 -6.25
CA SER A 310 12.98 12.70 -5.01
C SER A 310 11.89 11.95 -4.26
N SER A 311 10.63 12.03 -4.70
CA SER A 311 9.53 11.32 -4.05
C SER A 311 9.66 9.80 -4.27
N ARG A 312 9.20 9.03 -3.26
CA ARG A 312 9.12 7.58 -3.35
C ARG A 312 8.32 7.13 -4.59
N ALA A 313 7.20 7.78 -4.88
CA ALA A 313 6.34 7.47 -6.03
C ALA A 313 7.05 7.68 -7.37
N SER A 314 7.77 8.80 -7.54
CA SER A 314 8.53 9.09 -8.77
C SER A 314 9.68 8.11 -8.98
N VAL A 315 10.43 7.78 -7.92
CA VAL A 315 11.53 6.80 -8.00
C VAL A 315 11.00 5.42 -8.36
N THR A 316 9.90 4.98 -7.74
CA THR A 316 9.25 3.69 -8.04
C THR A 316 8.76 3.65 -9.49
N ALA A 317 8.05 4.69 -9.96
CA ALA A 317 7.52 4.76 -11.32
C ALA A 317 8.63 4.77 -12.37
N LEU A 318 9.71 5.51 -12.14
CA LEU A 318 10.87 5.54 -13.06
C LEU A 318 11.52 4.16 -13.20
N ARG A 319 11.83 3.50 -12.07
CA ARG A 319 12.40 2.15 -12.09
C ARG A 319 11.48 1.15 -12.77
N LEU A 320 10.19 1.24 -12.48
CA LEU A 320 9.17 0.38 -13.06
C LEU A 320 9.08 0.56 -14.58
N SER A 321 9.06 1.80 -15.06
CA SER A 321 9.03 2.13 -16.49
C SER A 321 10.24 1.52 -17.21
N ILE A 322 11.45 1.78 -16.71
CA ILE A 322 12.70 1.28 -17.30
C ILE A 322 12.72 -0.26 -17.30
N ALA A 323 12.33 -0.90 -16.20
CA ALA A 323 12.37 -2.36 -16.09
C ALA A 323 11.33 -3.03 -16.99
N CYS A 324 10.11 -2.52 -17.08
CA CYS A 324 9.06 -3.04 -17.96
C CYS A 324 9.45 -2.90 -19.44
N MET A 325 9.95 -1.73 -19.82
CA MET A 325 10.43 -1.49 -21.19
C MET A 325 11.60 -2.42 -21.54
N ALA A 326 12.59 -2.53 -20.67
CA ALA A 326 13.77 -3.36 -20.92
C ALA A 326 13.41 -4.86 -20.96
N ALA A 327 12.61 -5.34 -19.98
CA ALA A 327 12.20 -6.75 -19.91
C ALA A 327 11.37 -7.15 -21.13
N GLY A 328 10.33 -6.37 -21.47
CA GLY A 328 9.47 -6.66 -22.60
C GLY A 328 10.22 -6.57 -23.95
N THR A 329 11.02 -5.52 -24.16
CA THR A 329 11.80 -5.37 -25.41
C THR A 329 12.84 -6.48 -25.55
N LEU A 330 13.55 -6.85 -24.47
CA LEU A 330 14.50 -7.95 -24.49
C LEU A 330 13.82 -9.27 -24.87
N THR A 331 12.64 -9.54 -24.33
CA THR A 331 11.86 -10.75 -24.63
C THR A 331 11.45 -10.78 -26.12
N VAL A 332 11.01 -9.65 -26.70
CA VAL A 332 10.70 -9.55 -28.12
C VAL A 332 11.94 -9.79 -28.98
N LEU A 333 13.09 -9.19 -28.64
CA LEU A 333 14.34 -9.35 -29.39
C LEU A 333 14.89 -10.78 -29.33
N LEU A 334 14.62 -11.52 -28.26
CA LEU A 334 14.97 -12.93 -28.13
C LEU A 334 14.01 -13.87 -28.87
N GLY A 335 12.97 -13.33 -29.52
CA GLY A 335 11.97 -14.12 -30.26
C GLY A 335 11.07 -14.96 -29.35
N ILE A 336 10.83 -14.51 -28.12
CA ILE A 336 9.95 -15.18 -27.15
C ILE A 336 8.53 -14.64 -27.34
N ASP A 337 7.55 -15.54 -27.43
CA ASP A 337 6.20 -15.23 -27.92
C ASP A 337 5.38 -14.29 -27.04
N ARG A 338 5.66 -14.21 -25.72
CA ARG A 338 4.79 -13.55 -24.74
C ARG A 338 5.54 -12.53 -23.87
N PRO A 339 5.95 -11.35 -24.41
CA PRO A 339 6.68 -10.31 -23.68
C PRO A 339 5.90 -9.75 -22.48
N ASP A 340 4.56 -9.81 -22.51
CA ASP A 340 3.65 -9.40 -21.44
C ASP A 340 4.00 -10.03 -20.08
N TRP A 341 4.38 -11.30 -20.08
CA TRP A 341 4.71 -11.98 -18.83
C TRP A 341 6.04 -11.53 -18.22
N ALA A 342 7.00 -11.14 -19.04
CA ALA A 342 8.23 -10.53 -18.54
C ALA A 342 7.95 -9.13 -17.97
N VAL A 343 7.09 -8.35 -18.61
CA VAL A 343 6.62 -7.05 -18.12
C VAL A 343 5.91 -7.20 -16.77
N ILE A 344 4.93 -8.13 -16.67
CA ILE A 344 4.24 -8.43 -15.39
C ILE A 344 5.25 -8.84 -14.32
N ALA A 345 6.19 -9.73 -14.62
CA ALA A 345 7.16 -10.20 -13.65
C ALA A 345 8.04 -9.06 -13.12
N ALA A 346 8.53 -8.18 -14.01
CA ALA A 346 9.28 -6.99 -13.62
C ALA A 346 8.45 -6.03 -12.79
N ALA A 347 7.22 -5.75 -13.22
CA ALA A 347 6.29 -4.88 -12.51
C ALA A 347 5.99 -5.37 -11.10
N MET A 348 5.76 -6.66 -10.92
CA MET A 348 5.43 -7.26 -9.62
C MET A 348 6.58 -7.24 -8.61
N VAL A 349 7.82 -7.18 -9.07
CA VAL A 349 9.00 -7.02 -8.20
C VAL A 349 9.09 -5.56 -7.70
N LEU A 350 8.79 -4.58 -8.54
CA LEU A 350 9.12 -3.17 -8.30
C LEU A 350 7.96 -2.31 -7.78
N HIS A 351 6.70 -2.67 -8.01
CA HIS A 351 5.53 -1.80 -7.78
C HIS A 351 5.27 -1.42 -6.32
N GLN A 352 5.88 -2.10 -5.34
CA GLN A 352 5.64 -1.83 -3.91
C GLN A 352 6.67 -0.87 -3.27
N GLY A 353 7.47 -0.22 -4.08
CA GLY A 353 8.41 0.78 -3.62
C GLY A 353 9.87 0.49 -3.90
N PRO A 354 10.75 1.44 -3.54
CA PRO A 354 12.14 1.44 -3.98
C PRO A 354 13.09 0.56 -3.16
N ASP A 355 12.64 -0.09 -2.08
CA ASP A 355 13.47 -0.92 -1.19
C ASP A 355 14.10 -2.09 -1.96
N ARG A 356 15.44 -2.12 -2.03
CA ARG A 356 16.23 -3.11 -2.79
C ARG A 356 16.17 -4.48 -2.15
N ILE A 357 16.23 -4.56 -0.83
CA ILE A 357 16.24 -5.82 -0.08
C ILE A 357 14.89 -6.51 -0.22
N LEU A 358 13.80 -5.79 0.07
CA LEU A 358 12.45 -6.32 -0.09
C LEU A 358 12.12 -6.63 -1.55
N GLY A 359 12.60 -5.83 -2.50
CA GLY A 359 12.48 -6.11 -3.94
C GLY A 359 13.18 -7.40 -4.35
N THR A 360 14.37 -7.67 -3.80
CA THR A 360 15.09 -8.93 -4.05
C THR A 360 14.32 -10.14 -3.53
N TYR A 361 13.76 -10.07 -2.32
CA TYR A 361 12.91 -11.15 -1.80
C TYR A 361 11.63 -11.35 -2.63
N ARG A 362 11.03 -10.27 -3.15
CA ARG A 362 9.88 -10.39 -4.07
C ARG A 362 10.27 -11.09 -5.38
N GLY A 363 11.48 -10.83 -5.89
CA GLY A 363 12.03 -11.54 -7.04
C GLY A 363 12.12 -13.06 -6.79
N ILE A 364 12.68 -13.45 -5.63
CA ILE A 364 12.76 -14.87 -5.21
C ILE A 364 11.36 -15.48 -5.09
N HIS A 365 10.44 -14.81 -4.40
CA HIS A 365 9.05 -15.23 -4.27
C HIS A 365 8.35 -15.35 -5.63
N ARG A 366 8.66 -14.45 -6.59
CA ARG A 366 8.08 -14.49 -7.93
C ARG A 366 8.51 -15.72 -8.69
N ILE A 367 9.80 -16.07 -8.67
CA ILE A 367 10.31 -17.28 -9.33
C ILE A 367 9.75 -18.54 -8.64
N GLY A 368 9.95 -18.68 -7.33
CA GLY A 368 9.50 -19.87 -6.58
C GLY A 368 7.99 -20.06 -6.63
N GLY A 369 7.23 -18.98 -6.43
CA GLY A 369 5.76 -19.03 -6.50
C GLY A 369 5.25 -19.35 -7.92
N THR A 370 5.94 -18.89 -8.97
CA THR A 370 5.60 -19.24 -10.36
C THR A 370 5.84 -20.74 -10.61
N VAL A 371 6.97 -21.30 -10.18
CA VAL A 371 7.24 -22.76 -10.30
C VAL A 371 6.15 -23.57 -9.62
N LEU A 372 5.86 -23.28 -8.35
CA LEU A 372 4.82 -23.99 -7.61
C LEU A 372 3.41 -23.77 -8.20
N GLY A 373 3.14 -22.57 -8.72
CA GLY A 373 1.88 -22.24 -9.40
C GLY A 373 1.69 -23.01 -10.70
N LEU A 374 2.77 -23.26 -11.45
CA LEU A 374 2.74 -24.10 -12.64
C LEU A 374 2.52 -25.58 -12.29
N ILE A 375 3.05 -26.06 -11.17
CA ILE A 375 2.75 -27.42 -10.65
C ILE A 375 1.25 -27.52 -10.29
N LEU A 376 0.72 -26.51 -9.56
CA LEU A 376 -0.71 -26.46 -9.25
C LEU A 376 -1.57 -26.42 -10.52
N LEU A 377 -1.16 -25.62 -11.51
CA LEU A 377 -1.83 -25.56 -12.80
C LEU A 377 -1.84 -26.94 -13.50
N GLY A 378 -0.71 -27.65 -13.51
CA GLY A 378 -0.61 -29.00 -14.06
C GLY A 378 -1.58 -29.97 -13.39
N ALA A 379 -1.73 -29.90 -12.06
CA ALA A 379 -2.73 -30.69 -11.32
C ALA A 379 -4.17 -30.31 -11.71
N ILE A 380 -4.47 -29.02 -11.91
CA ILE A 380 -5.79 -28.56 -12.37
C ILE A 380 -6.06 -29.07 -13.80
N TYR A 381 -5.08 -28.98 -14.70
CA TYR A 381 -5.23 -29.48 -16.07
C TYR A 381 -5.42 -31.00 -16.13
N SER A 382 -4.77 -31.79 -15.25
CA SER A 382 -4.96 -33.23 -15.21
C SER A 382 -6.38 -33.62 -14.78
N TRP A 383 -7.04 -32.77 -13.98
CA TRP A 383 -8.46 -32.95 -13.62
C TRP A 383 -9.40 -32.41 -14.71
N SER A 384 -8.95 -31.47 -15.57
CA SER A 384 -9.71 -30.88 -16.67
C SER A 384 -11.11 -30.37 -16.27
N PRO A 385 -11.22 -29.50 -15.24
CA PRO A 385 -12.52 -29.02 -14.79
C PRO A 385 -13.19 -28.16 -15.87
N THR A 386 -14.49 -28.38 -16.07
CA THR A 386 -15.31 -27.62 -17.03
C THR A 386 -16.56 -27.05 -16.38
N GLY A 387 -17.20 -26.10 -17.02
CA GLY A 387 -18.45 -25.51 -16.52
C GLY A 387 -18.34 -24.97 -15.10
N LEU A 388 -19.27 -25.33 -14.23
CA LEU A 388 -19.31 -24.87 -12.84
C LEU A 388 -18.11 -25.31 -12.00
N TRP A 389 -17.48 -26.45 -12.32
CA TRP A 389 -16.27 -26.91 -11.64
C TRP A 389 -15.08 -25.96 -11.92
N LEU A 390 -14.95 -25.47 -13.14
CA LEU A 390 -13.94 -24.47 -13.47
C LEU A 390 -14.20 -23.17 -12.72
N VAL A 391 -15.46 -22.73 -12.63
CA VAL A 391 -15.85 -21.54 -11.83
C VAL A 391 -15.48 -21.74 -10.35
N ALA A 392 -15.73 -22.91 -9.77
CA ALA A 392 -15.36 -23.22 -8.40
C ALA A 392 -13.83 -23.18 -8.18
N VAL A 393 -13.05 -23.75 -9.11
CA VAL A 393 -11.57 -23.66 -9.07
C VAL A 393 -11.10 -22.22 -9.11
N LEU A 394 -11.61 -21.40 -10.02
CA LEU A 394 -11.25 -19.99 -10.12
C LEU A 394 -11.60 -19.22 -8.84
N ALA A 395 -12.76 -19.51 -8.22
CA ALA A 395 -13.17 -18.91 -6.97
C ALA A 395 -12.24 -19.28 -5.80
N VAL A 396 -11.79 -20.53 -5.72
CA VAL A 396 -10.82 -20.99 -4.71
C VAL A 396 -9.45 -20.33 -4.91
N LEU A 397 -8.98 -20.24 -6.16
CA LEU A 397 -7.73 -19.53 -6.48
C LEU A 397 -7.81 -18.05 -6.06
N MET A 398 -8.94 -17.40 -6.34
CA MET A 398 -9.20 -16.01 -5.98
C MET A 398 -9.21 -15.82 -4.45
N ALA A 399 -9.85 -16.72 -3.70
CA ALA A 399 -9.82 -16.71 -2.24
C ALA A 399 -8.40 -16.90 -1.69
N GLY A 400 -7.61 -17.80 -2.29
CA GLY A 400 -6.21 -18.02 -1.94
C GLY A 400 -5.36 -16.76 -2.14
N ILE A 401 -5.56 -16.04 -3.23
CA ILE A 401 -4.87 -14.77 -3.47
C ILE A 401 -5.17 -13.79 -2.33
N GLU A 402 -6.44 -13.56 -1.98
CA GLU A 402 -6.81 -12.61 -0.92
C GLU A 402 -6.24 -13.00 0.44
N LEU A 403 -6.25 -14.28 0.76
CA LEU A 403 -5.73 -14.77 2.04
C LEU A 403 -4.22 -14.59 2.19
N PHE A 404 -3.46 -14.71 1.10
CA PHE A 404 -2.00 -14.76 1.17
C PHE A 404 -1.29 -13.51 0.65
N LEU A 405 -1.92 -12.67 -0.17
CA LEU A 405 -1.28 -11.52 -0.81
C LEU A 405 -0.54 -10.59 0.16
N VAL A 406 -1.10 -10.33 1.33
CA VAL A 406 -0.50 -9.45 2.35
C VAL A 406 0.34 -10.23 3.37
N ARG A 407 0.13 -11.55 3.49
CA ARG A 407 0.82 -12.40 4.47
C ARG A 407 2.14 -12.96 3.96
N ASN A 408 2.11 -13.53 2.76
CA ASN A 408 3.27 -14.07 2.09
C ASN A 408 3.07 -14.01 0.57
N TYR A 409 3.79 -13.08 -0.04
CA TYR A 409 3.68 -12.85 -1.49
C TYR A 409 4.01 -14.10 -2.33
N GLY A 410 4.98 -14.93 -1.88
CA GLY A 410 5.37 -16.15 -2.58
C GLY A 410 4.22 -17.15 -2.70
N ILE A 411 3.45 -17.34 -1.62
CA ILE A 411 2.27 -18.20 -1.62
C ILE A 411 1.15 -17.59 -2.50
N ALA A 412 0.95 -16.28 -2.43
CA ALA A 412 -0.03 -15.62 -3.29
C ALA A 412 0.29 -15.82 -4.78
N VAL A 413 1.57 -15.77 -5.17
CA VAL A 413 2.02 -15.97 -6.56
C VAL A 413 1.65 -17.37 -7.08
N ILE A 414 1.59 -18.40 -6.24
CA ILE A 414 1.14 -19.75 -6.62
C ILE A 414 -0.28 -19.68 -7.21
N PHE A 415 -1.19 -19.05 -6.48
CA PHE A 415 -2.59 -18.90 -6.90
C PHE A 415 -2.75 -17.94 -8.07
N ILE A 416 -1.98 -16.82 -8.07
CA ILE A 416 -1.99 -15.83 -9.15
C ILE A 416 -1.55 -16.45 -10.47
N THR A 417 -0.50 -17.28 -10.46
CA THR A 417 0.04 -17.90 -11.67
C THR A 417 -0.98 -18.85 -12.29
N ALA A 418 -1.59 -19.72 -11.47
CA ALA A 418 -2.62 -20.64 -11.95
C ALA A 418 -3.86 -19.88 -12.46
N LEU A 419 -4.34 -18.89 -11.71
CA LEU A 419 -5.51 -18.08 -12.09
C LEU A 419 -5.26 -17.31 -13.39
N ALA A 420 -4.12 -16.64 -13.53
CA ALA A 420 -3.83 -15.81 -14.69
C ALA A 420 -3.73 -16.62 -15.99
N ILE A 421 -3.16 -17.82 -15.94
CA ILE A 421 -3.09 -18.70 -17.10
C ILE A 421 -4.47 -19.27 -17.44
N LEU A 422 -5.28 -19.67 -16.46
CA LEU A 422 -6.64 -20.14 -16.68
C LEU A 422 -7.55 -19.06 -17.28
N LEU A 423 -7.45 -17.81 -16.81
CA LEU A 423 -8.18 -16.68 -17.39
C LEU A 423 -7.67 -16.37 -18.81
N GLY A 424 -6.37 -16.42 -19.04
CA GLY A 424 -5.77 -16.24 -20.36
C GLY A 424 -6.22 -17.31 -21.37
N ALA A 425 -6.26 -18.58 -20.94
CA ALA A 425 -6.76 -19.68 -21.77
C ALA A 425 -8.25 -19.53 -22.10
N ALA A 426 -9.06 -19.03 -21.18
CA ALA A 426 -10.46 -18.71 -21.41
C ALA A 426 -10.65 -17.66 -22.51
N GLY A 427 -9.68 -16.75 -22.68
CA GLY A 427 -9.63 -15.75 -23.75
C GLY A 427 -9.10 -16.26 -25.09
N GLY A 428 -8.85 -17.57 -25.27
CA GLY A 428 -8.45 -18.13 -26.57
C GLY A 428 -6.95 -18.32 -26.78
N ALA A 429 -6.12 -18.18 -25.75
CA ALA A 429 -4.69 -18.46 -25.86
C ALA A 429 -4.46 -19.98 -26.01
N HIS A 430 -4.10 -20.44 -27.20
CA HIS A 430 -3.87 -21.86 -27.51
C HIS A 430 -2.37 -22.19 -27.51
N GLY A 431 -1.99 -23.33 -26.93
CA GLY A 431 -0.65 -23.88 -26.95
C GLY A 431 -0.58 -25.21 -26.18
N THR A 432 0.47 -26.02 -26.46
CA THR A 432 0.72 -27.20 -25.62
C THR A 432 1.08 -26.77 -24.20
N VAL A 433 0.57 -27.47 -23.20
CA VAL A 433 0.83 -27.19 -21.77
C VAL A 433 2.34 -27.07 -21.48
N ARG A 434 3.14 -27.94 -22.10
CA ARG A 434 4.61 -27.91 -21.96
C ARG A 434 5.23 -26.60 -22.46
N HIS A 435 4.79 -26.13 -23.61
CA HIS A 435 5.29 -24.85 -24.18
C HIS A 435 4.88 -23.68 -23.30
N LEU A 436 3.63 -23.65 -22.84
CA LEU A 436 3.14 -22.62 -21.91
C LEU A 436 3.93 -22.58 -20.58
N ILE A 437 4.32 -23.75 -20.05
CA ILE A 437 5.11 -23.83 -18.81
C ILE A 437 6.52 -23.30 -19.03
N LEU A 438 7.19 -23.72 -20.11
CA LEU A 438 8.59 -23.34 -20.38
C LEU A 438 8.71 -21.85 -20.72
N SER A 439 7.84 -21.33 -21.59
CA SER A 439 7.84 -19.90 -21.93
C SER A 439 7.56 -19.05 -20.70
N ARG A 440 6.57 -19.46 -19.86
CA ARG A 440 6.23 -18.77 -18.62
C ARG A 440 7.39 -18.68 -17.64
N MET A 441 8.15 -19.76 -17.48
CA MET A 441 9.33 -19.76 -16.60
C MET A 441 10.42 -18.83 -17.13
N LEU A 442 10.71 -18.91 -18.43
CA LEU A 442 11.75 -18.10 -19.06
C LEU A 442 11.41 -16.61 -19.01
N GLU A 443 10.20 -16.23 -19.36
CA GLU A 443 9.71 -14.85 -19.32
C GLU A 443 9.70 -14.29 -17.90
N THR A 444 9.27 -15.10 -16.93
CA THR A 444 9.34 -14.70 -15.52
C THR A 444 10.78 -14.49 -15.06
N ALA A 445 11.71 -15.38 -15.45
CA ALA A 445 13.11 -15.25 -15.11
C ALA A 445 13.73 -13.97 -15.72
N ILE A 446 13.48 -13.71 -17.00
CA ILE A 446 13.94 -12.48 -17.68
C ILE A 446 13.39 -11.23 -16.95
N GLY A 447 12.07 -11.19 -16.71
CA GLY A 447 11.44 -10.07 -16.04
C GLY A 447 12.00 -9.81 -14.65
N VAL A 448 12.21 -10.86 -13.84
CA VAL A 448 12.79 -10.74 -12.50
C VAL A 448 14.26 -10.29 -12.57
N VAL A 449 15.08 -10.88 -13.44
CA VAL A 449 16.51 -10.50 -13.58
C VAL A 449 16.62 -9.02 -13.99
N VAL A 450 15.89 -8.60 -15.01
CA VAL A 450 15.89 -7.20 -15.47
C VAL A 450 15.42 -6.26 -14.34
N ALA A 451 14.35 -6.63 -13.62
CA ALA A 451 13.86 -5.85 -12.49
C ALA A 451 14.92 -5.69 -11.39
N LEU A 452 15.63 -6.77 -11.05
CA LEU A 452 16.69 -6.72 -10.06
C LEU A 452 17.89 -5.87 -10.55
N VAL A 453 18.29 -5.99 -11.80
CA VAL A 453 19.35 -5.14 -12.37
C VAL A 453 18.94 -3.67 -12.27
N VAL A 454 17.74 -3.31 -12.69
CA VAL A 454 17.23 -1.93 -12.59
C VAL A 454 17.14 -1.47 -11.14
N LEU A 455 16.66 -2.30 -10.23
CA LEU A 455 16.52 -2.00 -8.81
C LEU A 455 17.86 -1.63 -8.15
N TRP A 456 18.93 -2.34 -8.53
CA TRP A 456 20.27 -2.16 -7.95
C TRP A 456 21.11 -1.11 -8.69
N THR A 457 20.83 -0.80 -9.94
CA THR A 457 21.64 0.13 -10.76
C THR A 457 21.01 1.51 -10.92
N VAL A 458 19.71 1.58 -11.13
CA VAL A 458 19.01 2.84 -11.38
C VAL A 458 18.73 3.59 -10.07
N GLY A 459 19.19 4.83 -9.98
CA GLY A 459 18.93 5.69 -8.83
C GLY A 459 19.59 5.19 -7.53
N ARG A 460 20.87 4.84 -7.57
CA ARG A 460 21.62 4.34 -6.40
C ARG A 460 21.52 5.23 -5.16
N GLY A 461 21.54 6.55 -5.31
CA GLY A 461 21.37 7.51 -4.21
C GLY A 461 19.92 7.97 -3.98
N ALA A 462 18.92 7.25 -4.50
CA ALA A 462 17.52 7.69 -4.39
C ALA A 462 17.03 7.69 -2.94
N HIS A 463 17.43 6.70 -2.12
CA HIS A 463 17.02 6.63 -0.71
C HIS A 463 17.52 7.84 0.10
N ARG A 464 18.77 8.27 -0.13
CA ARG A 464 19.34 9.50 0.48
C ARG A 464 18.55 10.72 0.10
N ARG A 465 18.34 10.95 -1.22
CA ARG A 465 17.59 12.10 -1.72
C ARG A 465 16.14 12.11 -1.20
N THR A 466 15.51 10.93 -1.16
CA THR A 466 14.14 10.82 -0.65
C THR A 466 14.09 11.16 0.83
N LEU A 467 15.00 10.63 1.66
CA LEU A 467 15.01 10.91 3.09
C LEU A 467 15.27 12.40 3.37
N ILE A 468 16.32 12.97 2.78
CA ILE A 468 16.62 14.40 2.93
C ILE A 468 15.41 15.25 2.54
N TRP A 469 14.82 14.99 1.38
CA TRP A 469 13.68 15.77 0.88
C TRP A 469 12.43 15.67 1.76
N VAL A 470 12.11 14.49 2.31
CA VAL A 470 10.93 14.35 3.19
C VAL A 470 11.20 14.92 4.58
N ASP A 471 12.43 14.86 5.10
CA ASP A 471 12.81 15.46 6.37
C ASP A 471 12.78 16.99 6.28
N GLU A 472 13.32 17.60 5.21
CA GLU A 472 13.20 19.02 4.92
C GLU A 472 11.74 19.48 4.87
N ARG A 473 10.86 18.70 4.24
CA ARG A 473 9.43 19.00 4.20
C ARG A 473 8.77 18.91 5.58
N ALA A 474 9.06 17.87 6.33
CA ALA A 474 8.55 17.71 7.68
C ALA A 474 9.03 18.85 8.58
N GLY A 475 10.30 19.23 8.49
CA GLY A 475 10.89 20.38 9.18
C GLY A 475 10.23 21.71 8.78
N SER A 476 10.00 21.93 7.48
CA SER A 476 9.31 23.13 6.99
C SER A 476 7.88 23.26 7.54
N VAL A 477 7.12 22.15 7.59
CA VAL A 477 5.74 22.16 8.12
C VAL A 477 5.77 22.36 9.64
N LEU A 478 6.72 21.71 10.34
CA LEU A 478 6.91 21.90 11.77
C LEU A 478 7.26 23.36 12.11
N PHE A 479 8.16 23.99 11.37
CA PHE A 479 8.50 25.39 11.54
C PHE A 479 7.29 26.32 11.38
N LYS A 480 6.48 26.10 10.34
CA LYS A 480 5.23 26.84 10.14
C LYS A 480 4.27 26.67 11.31
N LEU A 481 4.14 25.42 11.81
CA LEU A 481 3.28 25.12 12.95
C LEU A 481 3.76 25.85 14.22
N LEU A 482 5.05 25.81 14.53
CA LEU A 482 5.62 26.54 15.67
C LEU A 482 5.44 28.06 15.53
N THR A 483 5.63 28.61 14.32
CA THR A 483 5.40 30.02 14.03
C THR A 483 3.94 30.42 14.26
N GLU A 484 2.99 29.59 13.84
CA GLU A 484 1.56 29.81 14.05
C GLU A 484 1.16 29.74 15.52
N ILE A 485 1.73 28.77 16.28
CA ILE A 485 1.53 28.68 17.73
C ILE A 485 2.07 29.94 18.42
N ARG A 486 3.25 30.42 18.01
CA ARG A 486 3.83 31.66 18.54
C ARG A 486 2.94 32.87 18.23
N ALA A 487 2.45 33.03 17.00
CA ALA A 487 1.57 34.12 16.63
C ALA A 487 0.31 34.20 17.50
N ARG A 488 -0.26 33.04 17.84
CA ARG A 488 -1.45 32.92 18.70
C ARG A 488 -1.21 33.30 20.15
N HIS A 489 -0.01 33.11 20.65
CA HIS A 489 0.36 33.55 21.99
C HIS A 489 0.17 35.07 22.14
N TYR A 490 0.32 35.83 21.05
CA TYR A 490 0.16 37.30 21.02
C TYR A 490 -1.25 37.73 20.51
N ALA A 491 -2.01 36.84 19.85
CA ALA A 491 -3.33 37.14 19.28
C ALA A 491 -4.30 35.93 19.42
N PRO A 492 -4.97 35.76 20.58
CA PRO A 492 -5.78 34.55 20.87
C PRO A 492 -6.98 34.31 19.94
N GLN A 493 -7.39 35.28 19.12
CA GLN A 493 -8.56 35.18 18.22
C GLN A 493 -8.26 34.58 16.84
N ALA A 494 -7.08 34.03 16.61
CA ALA A 494 -6.69 33.46 15.32
C ALA A 494 -7.41 32.16 14.97
N ASN A 495 -7.58 31.93 13.66
CA ASN A 495 -8.41 30.88 13.06
C ASN A 495 -7.92 29.43 13.35
N TRP A 496 -8.72 28.61 14.04
CA TRP A 496 -8.43 27.21 14.35
C TRP A 496 -8.23 26.31 13.15
N SER A 497 -8.81 26.67 11.99
CA SER A 497 -8.73 25.84 10.79
C SER A 497 -7.30 25.69 10.28
N GLU A 498 -6.50 26.77 10.31
CA GLU A 498 -5.12 26.77 9.81
C GLU A 498 -4.19 25.91 10.67
N LEU A 499 -4.32 26.00 12.00
CA LEU A 499 -3.57 25.15 12.93
C LEU A 499 -3.88 23.67 12.73
N SER A 500 -5.16 23.34 12.55
CA SER A 500 -5.59 21.97 12.32
C SER A 500 -5.07 21.42 10.98
N GLU A 501 -4.99 22.26 9.96
CA GLU A 501 -4.41 21.89 8.66
C GLU A 501 -2.89 21.65 8.77
N LEU A 502 -2.16 22.52 9.45
CA LEU A 502 -0.72 22.33 9.69
C LEU A 502 -0.43 21.08 10.53
N ARG A 503 -1.24 20.80 11.55
CA ARG A 503 -1.15 19.53 12.33
C ARG A 503 -1.33 18.29 11.45
N ARG A 504 -2.38 18.28 10.61
CA ARG A 504 -2.64 17.21 9.64
C ARG A 504 -1.46 17.03 8.68
N ASP A 505 -0.95 18.13 8.15
CA ASP A 505 0.12 18.10 7.16
C ASP A 505 1.44 17.64 7.80
N LEU A 506 1.73 18.06 9.05
CA LEU A 506 2.88 17.57 9.81
C LEU A 506 2.80 16.07 10.07
N ASP A 507 1.68 15.56 10.56
CA ASP A 507 1.48 14.12 10.77
C ASP A 507 1.66 13.32 9.47
N PHE A 508 1.15 13.84 8.36
CA PHE A 508 1.32 13.21 7.05
C PHE A 508 2.79 13.20 6.59
N GLU A 509 3.54 14.30 6.75
CA GLU A 509 4.94 14.37 6.35
C GLU A 509 5.83 13.52 7.27
N LEU A 510 5.62 13.54 8.59
CA LEU A 510 6.36 12.67 9.54
C LEU A 510 6.19 11.19 9.22
N ARG A 511 4.98 10.73 8.89
CA ARG A 511 4.77 9.34 8.45
C ARG A 511 5.51 9.02 7.15
N GLY A 512 5.58 9.98 6.24
CA GLY A 512 6.35 9.83 5.01
C GLY A 512 7.86 9.75 5.27
N SER A 513 8.35 10.57 6.17
CA SER A 513 9.74 10.62 6.62
C SER A 513 10.12 9.31 7.34
N ALA A 514 9.29 8.81 8.27
CA ALA A 514 9.52 7.51 8.94
C ALA A 514 9.69 6.36 7.94
N MET A 515 8.84 6.28 6.91
CA MET A 515 8.96 5.25 5.87
C MET A 515 10.27 5.40 5.07
N ALA A 516 10.64 6.63 4.71
CA ALA A 516 11.88 6.89 3.98
C ALA A 516 13.13 6.61 4.85
N GLY A 517 13.04 6.87 6.16
CA GLY A 517 14.08 6.53 7.14
C GLY A 517 14.34 5.03 7.19
N ILE A 518 13.28 4.22 7.28
CA ILE A 518 13.38 2.75 7.25
C ILE A 518 13.98 2.27 5.93
N ASP A 519 13.51 2.81 4.79
CA ASP A 519 14.05 2.46 3.47
C ASP A 519 15.56 2.82 3.37
N ALA A 520 15.97 3.97 3.91
CA ALA A 520 17.37 4.39 3.93
C ALA A 520 18.22 3.53 4.87
N ALA A 521 17.74 3.26 6.08
CA ALA A 521 18.44 2.40 7.06
C ALA A 521 18.68 0.99 6.52
N HIS A 522 17.72 0.42 5.81
CA HIS A 522 17.87 -0.92 5.21
C HIS A 522 18.80 -0.94 4.00
N ASN A 523 18.78 0.09 3.16
CA ASN A 523 19.44 0.06 1.86
C ASN A 523 20.82 0.75 1.85
N GLU A 524 21.05 1.69 2.78
CA GLU A 524 22.28 2.49 2.88
C GLU A 524 22.64 2.74 4.37
N PRO A 525 22.87 1.67 5.18
CA PRO A 525 22.99 1.77 6.64
C PRO A 525 24.13 2.69 7.09
N GLU A 526 25.29 2.64 6.42
CA GLU A 526 26.45 3.48 6.78
C GLU A 526 26.15 4.97 6.62
N TRP A 527 25.46 5.37 5.56
CA TRP A 527 25.04 6.75 5.37
C TRP A 527 23.89 7.11 6.31
N ALA A 528 22.93 6.23 6.47
CA ALA A 528 21.77 6.47 7.33
C ALA A 528 22.19 6.66 8.79
N SER A 529 23.21 5.95 9.28
CA SER A 529 23.70 6.10 10.66
C SER A 529 24.18 7.52 10.96
N GLN A 530 24.77 8.20 9.97
CA GLN A 530 25.24 9.57 10.11
C GLN A 530 24.09 10.58 10.21
N GLN A 531 22.95 10.30 9.55
CA GLN A 531 21.77 11.16 9.52
C GLN A 531 20.73 10.78 10.59
N TRP A 532 20.89 9.59 11.19
CA TRP A 532 19.84 8.98 12.03
C TRP A 532 19.49 9.81 13.25
N ARG A 533 20.46 10.44 13.86
CA ARG A 533 20.24 11.34 14.99
C ARG A 533 19.34 12.51 14.63
N THR A 534 19.69 13.24 13.57
CA THR A 534 18.90 14.40 13.07
C THR A 534 17.49 13.98 12.69
N HIS A 535 17.35 12.86 11.97
CA HIS A 535 16.08 12.27 11.59
C HIS A 535 15.20 11.93 12.80
N THR A 536 15.75 11.25 13.80
CA THR A 536 15.02 10.88 15.01
C THR A 536 14.67 12.08 15.89
N GLU A 537 15.55 13.06 16.00
CA GLU A 537 15.29 14.31 16.72
C GLU A 537 14.11 15.09 16.10
N LEU A 538 14.06 15.21 14.76
CA LEU A 538 12.93 15.79 14.05
C LEU A 538 11.62 15.03 14.35
N HIS A 539 11.65 13.70 14.32
CA HIS A 539 10.50 12.86 14.64
C HIS A 539 10.02 13.00 16.07
N HIS A 540 10.95 13.03 17.04
CA HIS A 540 10.62 13.23 18.44
C HIS A 540 9.97 14.59 18.67
N LEU A 541 10.59 15.64 18.16
CA LEU A 541 10.06 17.01 18.29
C LEU A 541 8.68 17.14 17.63
N GLY A 542 8.54 16.66 16.39
CA GLY A 542 7.26 16.74 15.68
C GLY A 542 6.15 15.94 16.38
N SER A 543 6.49 14.78 16.94
CA SER A 543 5.55 13.97 17.74
C SER A 543 5.16 14.66 19.03
N ASP A 544 6.11 15.26 19.76
CA ASP A 544 5.86 15.97 21.02
C ASP A 544 4.90 17.15 20.78
N VAL A 545 5.16 17.94 19.74
CA VAL A 545 4.29 19.06 19.32
C VAL A 545 2.89 18.58 18.99
N LEU A 546 2.76 17.51 18.18
CA LEU A 546 1.47 16.96 17.82
C LEU A 546 0.70 16.43 19.04
N HIS A 547 1.36 15.70 19.94
CA HIS A 547 0.72 15.15 21.14
C HIS A 547 0.27 16.26 22.09
N ARG A 548 1.08 17.29 22.27
CA ARG A 548 0.71 18.41 23.13
C ARG A 548 -0.52 19.16 22.62
N LEU A 549 -0.61 19.36 21.32
CA LEU A 549 -1.74 20.02 20.68
C LEU A 549 -3.06 19.23 20.75
N TRP A 550 -3.05 17.99 21.25
CA TRP A 550 -4.26 17.24 21.58
C TRP A 550 -4.99 17.79 22.80
N PHE A 551 -4.26 18.33 23.78
CA PHE A 551 -4.82 18.90 25.00
C PHE A 551 -5.26 20.37 24.85
N GLY A 552 -5.22 20.91 23.65
CA GLY A 552 -5.56 22.29 23.37
C GLY A 552 -4.37 23.09 22.83
N THR A 553 -4.62 24.34 22.48
CA THR A 553 -3.63 25.20 21.85
C THR A 553 -2.89 26.08 22.85
N GLN A 554 -3.22 26.02 24.12
CA GLN A 554 -2.47 26.74 25.14
C GLN A 554 -1.16 25.98 25.40
N VAL A 555 -0.11 26.41 24.70
CA VAL A 555 1.26 25.97 24.93
C VAL A 555 1.93 27.02 25.79
N SER A 556 2.60 26.63 26.87
CA SER A 556 3.34 27.59 27.68
C SER A 556 4.48 28.21 26.86
N ARG A 557 4.87 29.42 27.23
CA ARG A 557 5.98 30.12 26.56
C ARG A 557 7.30 29.33 26.68
N SER A 558 7.54 28.71 27.84
CA SER A 558 8.71 27.88 28.09
C SER A 558 8.79 26.68 27.14
N HIS A 559 7.67 25.96 26.93
CA HIS A 559 7.63 24.85 25.99
C HIS A 559 7.86 25.29 24.53
N LEU A 560 7.29 26.42 24.14
CA LEU A 560 7.51 26.94 22.81
C LEU A 560 8.98 27.31 22.55
N GLU A 561 9.62 27.99 23.52
CA GLU A 561 11.04 28.35 23.48
C GLU A 561 11.94 27.09 23.45
N GLU A 562 11.58 26.04 24.21
CA GLU A 562 12.27 24.76 24.19
C GLU A 562 12.16 24.08 22.81
N TRP A 563 10.96 23.96 22.24
CA TRP A 563 10.76 23.36 20.92
C TRP A 563 11.50 24.10 19.82
N GLU A 564 11.48 25.42 19.84
CA GLU A 564 12.24 26.23 18.88
C GLU A 564 13.75 26.03 19.03
N SER A 565 14.25 25.95 20.27
CA SER A 565 15.65 25.64 20.53
C SER A 565 16.03 24.25 20.04
N ARG A 566 15.16 23.24 20.24
CA ARG A 566 15.36 21.86 19.71
C ARG A 566 15.33 21.87 18.18
N TYR A 567 14.40 22.61 17.57
CA TYR A 567 14.31 22.73 16.10
C TYR A 567 15.59 23.33 15.50
N LEU A 568 16.10 24.42 16.06
CA LEU A 568 17.33 25.06 15.61
C LEU A 568 18.56 24.14 15.76
N ARG A 569 18.61 23.33 16.82
CA ARG A 569 19.70 22.37 17.05
C ARG A 569 19.61 21.14 16.12
N SER A 570 18.44 20.77 15.65
CA SER A 570 18.27 19.63 14.75
C SER A 570 18.86 19.86 13.35
N GLY A 571 19.29 21.10 13.02
CA GLY A 571 19.89 21.41 11.71
C GLY A 571 18.92 21.26 10.53
N SER A 572 17.61 21.29 10.80
CA SER A 572 16.55 21.14 9.79
C SER A 572 16.25 22.44 9.04
N VAL A 573 17.24 23.37 8.96
CA VAL A 573 17.16 24.66 8.24
C VAL A 573 17.84 24.54 6.89
#